data_370a12713a9e6136ea49c2f53247bf11
#
_entry.id   370a12713a9e6136ea49c2f53247bf11
#
_cell.length_a   1.000
_cell.length_b   1.000
_cell.length_c   1.000
_cell.angle_alpha   90.00
_cell.angle_beta   90.00
_cell.angle_gamma   90.00
#
_symmetry.space_group_name_H-M   'P 1'
#
loop_
_entity.id
_entity.type
_entity.pdbx_description
1 polymer ?
#
loop_
_entity_poly.entity_id
_entity_poly.type
_entity_poly.pdbx_seq_one_letter_code
_entity_poly.pdbx_strand_id
1 'polypeptide(L)'
;MRTLVFISIIIASVGLPSCNSTVKSVYRDDFRSASKTEVKNIQEEVGATSSSKSILILTQTYKGEKIIISQNGKIIFSEYPITNLKSRIANYFSVKNNIDVLVKDISTKKEIIIPASKIGKHKYIYLMKKVNRGKFQYIITYSNTLRPLK
;
A
#
# COMPACT_ATOMS: atom_id res chain seq x y z
N MET A 1 14.35 34.19 -59.19
CA MET A 1 13.63 34.37 -57.90
C MET A 1 13.24 32.98 -57.38
N ARG A 2 13.90 32.48 -56.34
CA ARG A 2 13.56 31.18 -55.71
C ARG A 2 12.81 31.48 -54.40
N THR A 3 11.53 31.13 -54.40
CA THR A 3 10.67 31.30 -53.23
C THR A 3 10.87 30.12 -52.28
N LEU A 4 11.45 30.38 -51.11
CA LEU A 4 11.57 29.40 -50.02
C LEU A 4 10.25 29.37 -49.23
N VAL A 5 9.57 28.23 -49.32
CA VAL A 5 8.37 27.95 -48.49
C VAL A 5 8.84 27.33 -47.18
N PHE A 6 8.70 28.08 -46.08
CA PHE A 6 8.92 27.55 -44.71
C PHE A 6 7.67 26.80 -44.25
N ILE A 7 7.76 25.47 -44.15
CA ILE A 7 6.72 24.64 -43.57
C ILE A 7 6.96 24.64 -42.03
N SER A 8 6.16 25.38 -41.29
CA SER A 8 6.13 25.31 -39.84
C SER A 8 5.42 24.03 -39.38
N ILE A 9 6.17 23.09 -38.83
CA ILE A 9 5.63 21.88 -38.19
C ILE A 9 5.21 22.26 -36.75
N ILE A 10 3.91 22.38 -36.52
CA ILE A 10 3.33 22.53 -35.19
C ILE A 10 3.28 21.15 -34.53
N ILE A 11 4.21 20.90 -33.62
CA ILE A 11 4.17 19.70 -32.77
C ILE A 11 3.13 19.95 -31.67
N ALA A 12 1.94 19.40 -31.85
CA ALA A 12 0.91 19.38 -30.80
C ALA A 12 1.35 18.34 -29.74
N SER A 13 1.88 18.82 -28.63
CA SER A 13 2.14 17.98 -27.45
C SER A 13 0.81 17.56 -26.82
N VAL A 14 0.36 16.35 -27.11
CA VAL A 14 -0.77 15.71 -26.45
C VAL A 14 -0.34 15.38 -25.02
N GLY A 15 -0.65 16.28 -24.08
CA GLY A 15 -0.51 16.04 -22.65
C GLY A 15 -1.44 14.89 -22.24
N LEU A 16 -0.89 13.70 -22.00
CA LEU A 16 -1.64 12.60 -21.41
C LEU A 16 -2.10 13.01 -20.00
N PRO A 17 -3.38 12.87 -19.67
CA PRO A 17 -3.83 13.12 -18.31
C PRO A 17 -3.18 12.09 -17.37
N SER A 18 -2.17 12.52 -16.64
CA SER A 18 -1.60 11.74 -15.54
C SER A 18 -2.68 11.53 -14.48
N CYS A 19 -3.22 10.33 -14.42
CA CYS A 19 -4.22 9.94 -13.41
C CYS A 19 -3.51 9.87 -12.06
N ASN A 20 -3.37 11.00 -11.36
CA ASN A 20 -2.70 11.13 -10.06
C ASN A 20 -3.52 10.43 -8.97
N SER A 21 -3.24 9.14 -8.74
CA SER A 21 -3.59 8.55 -7.45
C SER A 21 -2.49 8.93 -6.48
N THR A 22 -2.82 9.73 -5.49
CA THR A 22 -1.87 10.15 -4.46
C THR A 22 -1.67 9.03 -3.46
N VAL A 23 -0.40 8.67 -3.22
CA VAL A 23 0.02 7.86 -2.08
C VAL A 23 0.43 8.81 -0.97
N LYS A 24 -0.20 8.72 0.20
CA LYS A 24 0.12 9.53 1.38
C LYS A 24 0.77 8.66 2.44
N SER A 25 1.90 9.09 2.99
CA SER A 25 2.54 8.47 4.15
C SER A 25 2.18 9.23 5.43
N VAL A 26 1.86 8.49 6.49
CA VAL A 26 1.52 8.99 7.82
C VAL A 26 2.34 8.20 8.85
N TYR A 27 2.78 8.86 9.91
CA TYR A 27 3.50 8.25 11.04
C TYR A 27 2.68 8.51 12.30
N ARG A 28 2.26 7.46 13.00
CA ARG A 28 1.51 7.62 14.24
C ARG A 28 1.53 6.36 15.11
N ASP A 29 1.66 6.58 16.41
CA ASP A 29 1.64 5.53 17.45
C ASP A 29 0.53 5.79 18.51
N ASP A 30 -0.37 6.74 18.24
CA ASP A 30 -1.47 7.15 19.12
C ASP A 30 -2.73 6.26 18.99
N PHE A 31 -2.59 5.07 18.46
CA PHE A 31 -3.67 4.09 18.42
C PHE A 31 -3.93 3.51 19.81
N ARG A 32 -5.19 3.14 20.08
CA ARG A 32 -5.47 2.20 21.14
C ARG A 32 -4.69 0.92 20.86
N SER A 33 -3.80 0.54 21.78
CA SER A 33 -2.99 -0.67 21.64
C SER A 33 -3.82 -1.93 21.77
N ALA A 34 -3.50 -2.93 20.97
CA ALA A 34 -3.91 -4.31 21.19
C ALA A 34 -3.31 -4.82 22.52
N SER A 35 -3.92 -5.84 23.10
CA SER A 35 -3.38 -6.50 24.28
C SER A 35 -2.04 -7.19 23.96
N LYS A 36 -1.18 -7.39 24.96
CA LYS A 36 0.10 -8.10 24.78
C LYS A 36 -0.11 -9.51 24.22
N THR A 37 -1.17 -10.19 24.64
CA THR A 37 -1.53 -11.52 24.14
C THR A 37 -1.91 -11.46 22.66
N GLU A 38 -2.72 -10.49 22.23
CA GLU A 38 -3.10 -10.30 20.82
C GLU A 38 -1.90 -9.98 19.95
N VAL A 39 -1.01 -9.10 20.41
CA VAL A 39 0.25 -8.77 19.73
C VAL A 39 1.08 -10.03 19.49
N LYS A 40 1.30 -10.84 20.56
CA LYS A 40 2.06 -12.09 20.47
C LYS A 40 1.42 -13.06 19.49
N ASN A 41 0.12 -13.31 19.64
CA ASN A 41 -0.61 -14.27 18.79
C ASN A 41 -0.52 -13.89 17.29
N ILE A 42 -0.71 -12.62 16.97
CA ILE A 42 -0.63 -12.15 15.59
C ILE A 42 0.78 -12.26 15.03
N GLN A 43 1.80 -11.89 15.81
CA GLN A 43 3.19 -12.03 15.37
C GLN A 43 3.59 -13.50 15.12
N GLU A 44 3.11 -14.41 15.95
CA GLU A 44 3.33 -15.85 15.79
C GLU A 44 2.54 -16.39 14.57
N GLU A 45 1.28 -16.02 14.43
CA GLU A 45 0.39 -16.44 13.34
C GLU A 45 1.01 -16.13 11.95
N VAL A 46 1.53 -14.92 11.78
CA VAL A 46 2.13 -14.51 10.51
C VAL A 46 3.64 -14.75 10.41
N GLY A 47 4.25 -15.32 11.45
CA GLY A 47 5.70 -15.57 11.49
C GLY A 47 6.54 -14.29 11.48
N ALA A 48 6.08 -13.23 12.16
CA ALA A 48 6.75 -11.93 12.27
C ALA A 48 7.26 -11.63 13.68
N THR A 49 7.69 -12.64 14.44
CA THR A 49 8.27 -12.47 15.78
C THR A 49 9.66 -11.83 15.75
N SER A 50 10.41 -12.03 14.68
CA SER A 50 11.75 -11.46 14.47
C SER A 50 11.70 -9.96 14.24
N SER A 51 12.74 -9.23 14.66
CA SER A 51 12.96 -7.81 14.37
C SER A 51 13.24 -7.53 12.88
N SER A 52 13.62 -8.56 12.10
CA SER A 52 13.85 -8.45 10.66
C SER A 52 12.58 -8.48 9.82
N LYS A 53 11.43 -8.61 10.46
CA LYS A 53 10.11 -8.66 9.81
C LYS A 53 9.15 -7.64 10.42
N SER A 54 8.31 -7.09 9.57
CA SER A 54 7.17 -6.25 9.93
C SER A 54 5.86 -6.89 9.47
N ILE A 55 4.74 -6.33 9.89
CA ILE A 55 3.40 -6.81 9.49
C ILE A 55 2.76 -5.74 8.62
N LEU A 56 2.42 -6.09 7.38
CA LEU A 56 1.60 -5.27 6.50
C LEU A 56 0.14 -5.64 6.71
N ILE A 57 -0.70 -4.63 6.94
CA ILE A 57 -2.10 -4.77 7.31
C ILE A 57 -2.94 -4.01 6.28
N LEU A 58 -3.73 -4.72 5.50
CA LEU A 58 -4.72 -4.14 4.60
C LEU A 58 -5.95 -3.76 5.43
N THR A 59 -6.35 -2.48 5.38
CA THR A 59 -7.38 -1.97 6.27
C THR A 59 -8.71 -1.71 5.55
N GLN A 60 -9.10 -0.46 5.35
CA GLN A 60 -10.44 -0.10 4.88
C GLN A 60 -10.54 -0.05 3.36
N THR A 61 -11.76 -0.26 2.90
CA THR A 61 -12.21 -0.03 1.51
C THR A 61 -11.73 -1.08 0.50
N TYR A 62 -11.32 -2.25 0.97
CA TYR A 62 -11.16 -3.43 0.11
C TYR A 62 -12.52 -4.14 0.00
N LYS A 63 -12.98 -4.35 -1.23
CA LYS A 63 -14.33 -4.87 -1.54
C LYS A 63 -14.29 -6.12 -2.42
N GLY A 64 -13.17 -6.84 -2.42
CA GLY A 64 -12.99 -8.04 -3.23
C GLY A 64 -12.32 -7.78 -4.59
N GLU A 65 -11.67 -6.64 -4.77
CA GLU A 65 -10.75 -6.44 -5.89
C GLU A 65 -9.47 -7.25 -5.71
N LYS A 66 -8.85 -7.68 -6.83
CA LYS A 66 -7.61 -8.44 -6.77
C LYS A 66 -6.45 -7.54 -6.38
N ILE A 67 -5.78 -7.92 -5.28
CA ILE A 67 -4.56 -7.30 -4.78
C ILE A 67 -3.40 -8.30 -4.88
N ILE A 68 -2.30 -7.88 -5.48
CA ILE A 68 -1.08 -8.67 -5.55
C ILE A 68 0.00 -7.91 -4.79
N ILE A 69 0.68 -8.60 -3.88
CA ILE A 69 1.77 -8.03 -3.10
C ILE A 69 3.01 -8.91 -3.26
N SER A 70 4.13 -8.25 -3.52
CA SER A 70 5.41 -8.93 -3.76
C SER A 70 6.58 -8.20 -3.12
N GLN A 71 7.63 -8.95 -2.85
CA GLN A 71 8.95 -8.45 -2.45
C GLN A 71 10.01 -9.13 -3.33
N ASN A 72 10.88 -8.32 -3.95
CA ASN A 72 11.93 -8.80 -4.86
C ASN A 72 11.38 -9.79 -5.92
N GLY A 73 10.25 -9.45 -6.54
CA GLY A 73 9.60 -10.26 -7.56
C GLY A 73 8.85 -11.52 -7.05
N LYS A 74 9.03 -11.89 -5.77
CA LYS A 74 8.30 -13.01 -5.17
C LYS A 74 6.94 -12.56 -4.66
N ILE A 75 5.87 -13.19 -5.14
CA ILE A 75 4.51 -12.95 -4.67
C ILE A 75 4.38 -13.51 -3.25
N ILE A 76 3.91 -12.67 -2.31
CA ILE A 76 3.62 -13.04 -0.92
C ILE A 76 2.12 -13.03 -0.62
N PHE A 77 1.33 -12.36 -1.47
CA PHE A 77 -0.13 -12.30 -1.39
C PHE A 77 -0.72 -12.09 -2.78
N SER A 78 -1.77 -12.81 -3.15
CA SER A 78 -2.47 -12.65 -4.45
C SER A 78 -3.91 -13.10 -4.33
N GLU A 79 -4.74 -12.30 -3.65
CA GLU A 79 -6.10 -12.65 -3.25
C GLU A 79 -7.08 -11.48 -3.48
N TYR A 80 -8.33 -11.70 -3.10
CA TYR A 80 -9.44 -10.76 -3.19
C TYR A 80 -9.87 -10.30 -1.79
N PRO A 81 -9.10 -9.43 -1.11
CA PRO A 81 -9.39 -9.03 0.26
C PRO A 81 -10.71 -8.28 0.37
N ILE A 82 -11.46 -8.59 1.44
CA ILE A 82 -12.70 -7.88 1.79
C ILE A 82 -12.55 -7.34 3.20
N THR A 83 -12.76 -6.05 3.36
CA THR A 83 -12.68 -5.40 4.68
C THR A 83 -13.82 -5.88 5.58
N ASN A 84 -13.45 -6.47 6.71
CA ASN A 84 -14.40 -6.75 7.78
C ASN A 84 -14.89 -5.42 8.39
N LEU A 85 -16.19 -5.19 8.39
CA LEU A 85 -16.77 -3.93 8.83
C LEU A 85 -16.61 -3.68 10.34
N LYS A 86 -16.50 -4.73 11.14
CA LYS A 86 -16.32 -4.63 12.61
C LYS A 86 -14.88 -4.27 12.97
N SER A 87 -13.90 -5.05 12.50
CA SER A 87 -12.48 -4.81 12.79
C SER A 87 -11.85 -3.74 11.88
N ARG A 88 -12.46 -3.46 10.73
CA ARG A 88 -11.94 -2.60 9.66
C ARG A 88 -10.59 -3.08 9.10
N ILE A 89 -10.40 -4.39 9.11
CA ILE A 89 -9.22 -5.08 8.57
C ILE A 89 -9.67 -5.99 7.44
N ALA A 90 -8.92 -6.00 6.35
CA ALA A 90 -9.16 -6.90 5.23
C ALA A 90 -8.24 -8.12 5.29
N ASN A 91 -6.94 -7.91 5.56
CA ASN A 91 -5.96 -8.97 5.71
C ASN A 91 -4.69 -8.44 6.37
N TYR A 92 -3.82 -9.35 6.84
CA TYR A 92 -2.50 -9.00 7.37
C TYR A 92 -1.52 -10.15 7.16
N PHE A 93 -0.23 -9.83 6.95
CA PHE A 93 0.83 -10.82 6.68
C PHE A 93 2.21 -10.22 6.96
N SER A 94 3.22 -11.10 7.11
CA SER A 94 4.59 -10.64 7.36
C SER A 94 5.29 -10.19 6.08
N VAL A 95 6.15 -9.18 6.21
CA VAL A 95 7.03 -8.66 5.18
C VAL A 95 8.46 -8.55 5.72
N LYS A 96 9.47 -8.74 4.86
CA LYS A 96 10.87 -8.53 5.22
C LYS A 96 11.20 -7.05 5.28
N ASN A 97 11.97 -6.63 6.29
CA ASN A 97 12.26 -5.22 6.54
C ASN A 97 13.25 -4.60 5.55
N ASN A 98 14.09 -5.42 4.93
CA ASN A 98 15.19 -4.98 4.05
C ASN A 98 14.84 -5.04 2.56
N ILE A 99 13.59 -5.25 2.21
CA ILE A 99 13.11 -5.37 0.83
C ILE A 99 11.87 -4.50 0.66
N ASP A 100 11.84 -3.71 -0.40
CA ASP A 100 10.65 -2.93 -0.76
C ASP A 100 9.45 -3.86 -0.97
N VAL A 101 8.27 -3.39 -0.56
CA VAL A 101 7.02 -4.06 -0.86
C VAL A 101 6.35 -3.37 -2.04
N LEU A 102 6.03 -4.14 -3.07
CA LEU A 102 5.23 -3.69 -4.21
C LEU A 102 3.80 -4.21 -4.04
N VAL A 103 2.84 -3.29 -4.00
CA VAL A 103 1.41 -3.59 -3.96
C VAL A 103 0.79 -3.19 -5.30
N LYS A 104 0.12 -4.13 -5.97
CA LYS A 104 -0.63 -3.89 -7.21
C LYS A 104 -2.11 -4.05 -6.94
N ASP A 105 -2.87 -3.01 -7.16
CA ASP A 105 -4.33 -3.06 -7.21
C ASP A 105 -4.76 -3.19 -8.68
N ILE A 106 -5.24 -4.37 -9.04
CA ILE A 106 -5.58 -4.69 -10.43
C ILE A 106 -6.77 -3.89 -10.91
N SER A 107 -7.74 -3.60 -10.03
CA SER A 107 -8.96 -2.87 -10.41
C SER A 107 -8.69 -1.42 -10.76
N THR A 108 -7.77 -0.79 -10.06
CA THR A 108 -7.38 0.61 -10.28
C THR A 108 -6.16 0.76 -11.20
N LYS A 109 -5.51 -0.36 -11.55
CA LYS A 109 -4.23 -0.43 -12.29
C LYS A 109 -3.12 0.38 -11.59
N LYS A 110 -3.14 0.43 -10.25
CA LYS A 110 -2.17 1.18 -9.45
C LYS A 110 -1.13 0.28 -8.82
N GLU A 111 0.08 0.79 -8.81
CA GLU A 111 1.22 0.20 -8.10
C GLU A 111 1.65 1.15 -6.99
N ILE A 112 1.80 0.60 -5.79
CA ILE A 112 2.24 1.31 -4.60
C ILE A 112 3.53 0.66 -4.11
N ILE A 113 4.59 1.44 -3.95
CA ILE A 113 5.85 0.99 -3.39
C ILE A 113 5.93 1.44 -1.93
N ILE A 114 6.14 0.49 -1.03
CA ILE A 114 6.44 0.75 0.39
C ILE A 114 7.93 0.49 0.59
N PRO A 115 8.75 1.53 0.79
CA PRO A 115 10.19 1.38 0.78
C PRO A 115 10.72 0.66 2.03
N ALA A 116 11.71 -0.20 1.86
CA ALA A 116 12.38 -0.94 2.93
C ALA A 116 12.92 -0.02 4.03
N SER A 117 13.42 1.17 3.66
CA SER A 117 13.91 2.19 4.60
C SER A 117 12.86 2.69 5.59
N LYS A 118 11.56 2.56 5.24
CA LYS A 118 10.42 2.89 6.12
C LYS A 118 9.94 1.66 6.87
N ILE A 119 9.85 0.51 6.18
CA ILE A 119 9.44 -0.77 6.78
C ILE A 119 10.34 -1.12 7.96
N GLY A 120 11.68 -1.04 7.79
CA GLY A 120 12.65 -1.42 8.80
C GLY A 120 12.63 -0.60 10.10
N LYS A 121 11.94 0.54 10.10
CA LYS A 121 11.78 1.42 11.28
C LYS A 121 10.46 1.21 12.02
N HIS A 122 9.53 0.42 11.47
CA HIS A 122 8.17 0.28 11.99
C HIS A 122 7.74 -1.18 11.98
N LYS A 123 7.16 -1.64 13.07
CA LYS A 123 6.68 -3.02 13.20
C LYS A 123 5.40 -3.27 12.43
N TYR A 124 4.55 -2.25 12.31
CA TYR A 124 3.23 -2.34 11.68
C TYR A 124 3.09 -1.30 10.59
N ILE A 125 2.66 -1.74 9.41
CA ILE A 125 2.39 -0.90 8.26
C ILE A 125 0.92 -1.11 7.87
N TYR A 126 0.11 -0.06 7.98
CA TYR A 126 -1.30 -0.11 7.62
C TYR A 126 -1.48 0.50 6.24
N LEU A 127 -2.06 -0.24 5.31
CA LEU A 127 -2.39 0.24 3.98
C LEU A 127 -3.91 0.39 3.86
N MET A 128 -4.36 1.61 3.71
CA MET A 128 -5.76 1.96 3.50
C MET A 128 -5.96 2.45 2.08
N LYS A 129 -7.00 1.94 1.42
CA LYS A 129 -7.54 2.50 0.19
C LYS A 129 -8.67 3.46 0.56
N LYS A 130 -8.66 4.66 0.02
CA LYS A 130 -9.70 5.67 0.21
C LYS A 130 -10.26 6.12 -1.13
N VAL A 131 -11.57 6.26 -1.22
CA VAL A 131 -12.23 6.83 -2.40
C VAL A 131 -12.67 8.24 -2.05
N ASN A 132 -12.25 9.21 -2.83
CA ASN A 132 -12.66 10.61 -2.68
C ASN A 132 -13.05 11.17 -4.06
N ARG A 133 -14.32 11.52 -4.23
CA ARG A 133 -14.88 12.06 -5.49
C ARG A 133 -14.49 11.20 -6.71
N GLY A 134 -14.61 9.87 -6.61
CA GLY A 134 -14.27 8.94 -7.69
C GLY A 134 -12.77 8.70 -7.92
N LYS A 135 -11.90 9.36 -7.17
CA LYS A 135 -10.45 9.15 -7.21
C LYS A 135 -9.99 8.25 -6.06
N PHE A 136 -9.08 7.32 -6.36
CA PHE A 136 -8.47 6.46 -5.35
C PHE A 136 -7.24 7.13 -4.74
N GLN A 137 -7.17 7.11 -3.42
CA GLN A 137 -6.02 7.51 -2.63
C GLN A 137 -5.58 6.34 -1.77
N TYR A 138 -4.28 6.08 -1.68
CA TYR A 138 -3.72 5.09 -0.78
C TYR A 138 -3.01 5.81 0.36
N ILE A 139 -3.30 5.39 1.58
CA ILE A 139 -2.68 5.95 2.79
C ILE A 139 -1.90 4.84 3.45
N ILE A 140 -0.59 5.05 3.56
CA ILE A 140 0.32 4.16 4.27
C ILE A 140 0.57 4.77 5.65
N THR A 141 0.14 4.08 6.70
CA THR A 141 0.42 4.49 8.07
C THR A 141 1.49 3.58 8.66
N TYR A 142 2.60 4.17 9.07
CA TYR A 142 3.70 3.49 9.75
C TYR A 142 3.56 3.66 11.25
N SER A 143 3.69 2.55 12.00
CA SER A 143 3.47 2.52 13.45
C SER A 143 4.29 1.43 14.13
N ASN A 144 4.63 1.65 15.40
CA ASN A 144 5.14 0.61 16.30
C ASN A 144 4.06 0.09 17.26
N THR A 145 2.84 0.64 17.16
CA THR A 145 1.68 0.23 17.93
C THR A 145 0.75 -0.62 17.08
N LEU A 146 0.45 -1.85 17.52
CA LEU A 146 -0.62 -2.64 16.92
C LEU A 146 -1.97 -2.18 17.50
N ARG A 147 -2.88 -1.76 16.64
CA ARG A 147 -4.26 -1.56 17.04
C ARG A 147 -5.01 -2.90 17.03
N PRO A 148 -6.07 -3.08 17.86
CA PRO A 148 -6.84 -4.31 17.86
C PRO A 148 -7.33 -4.70 16.48
N LEU A 149 -7.12 -5.97 16.08
CA LEU A 149 -7.52 -6.51 14.79
C LEU A 149 -8.80 -7.36 14.84
N LYS A 150 -9.34 -7.56 16.07
CA LYS A 150 -10.58 -8.33 16.33
C LYS A 150 -11.62 -7.48 17.06
#